data_1ea5e2fef9a94d76d5dc039a17031594
#
_entry.id   1ea5e2fef9a94d76d5dc039a17031594
#
_cell.length_a   1.000
_cell.length_b   1.000
_cell.length_c   1.000
_cell.angle_alpha   90.00
_cell.angle_beta   90.00
_cell.angle_gamma   90.00
#
_symmetry.space_group_name_H-M   'P 1'
#
loop_
_entity.id
_entity.type
_entity.pdbx_description
1 polymer ?
#
loop_
_entity_poly.entity_id
_entity_poly.type
_entity_poly.pdbx_seq_one_letter_code
_entity_poly.pdbx_strand_id
1 'polypeptide(L)'
;MKRTIAALTMVAVASAAENLIFNDDFNTFNLKTWEHELTLAGGGNWEFEWYVNNRSNSYVKDGVLYIKPTMTEDYIGTQALNSGSINIWGMSPAELCTGPQFYGCERSAAGSGNVNNPIRSARLRTVKSFSTKFGRVEVKAQLPKGDWLWPAIWMLPVSNEFGPWPASGEIDIMESRGNAPGYVAGGHDTFGSTLHWGTNYD
;
A
#
# COMPACT_ATOMS: atom_id res chain seq x y z
N MET A 1 -12.26 -41.29 -54.60
CA MET A 1 -11.86 -40.01 -53.97
C MET A 1 -12.81 -39.70 -52.83
N LYS A 2 -12.37 -39.86 -51.57
CA LYS A 2 -13.16 -39.46 -50.40
C LYS A 2 -12.81 -38.02 -50.07
N ARG A 3 -13.78 -37.11 -50.12
CA ARG A 3 -13.61 -35.71 -49.68
C ARG A 3 -13.85 -35.65 -48.17
N THR A 4 -12.80 -35.32 -47.41
CA THR A 4 -12.90 -35.01 -46.00
C THR A 4 -13.34 -33.55 -45.85
N ILE A 5 -14.52 -33.32 -45.30
CA ILE A 5 -15.02 -31.99 -44.92
C ILE A 5 -14.48 -31.70 -43.52
N ALA A 6 -13.55 -30.75 -43.44
CA ALA A 6 -13.11 -30.22 -42.13
C ALA A 6 -14.15 -29.21 -41.63
N ALA A 7 -14.81 -29.51 -40.54
CA ALA A 7 -15.68 -28.57 -39.85
C ALA A 7 -14.81 -27.61 -39.02
N LEU A 8 -14.82 -26.33 -39.42
CA LEU A 8 -14.18 -25.26 -38.64
C LEU A 8 -15.13 -24.84 -37.53
N THR A 9 -14.83 -25.21 -36.28
CA THR A 9 -15.58 -24.75 -35.12
C THR A 9 -15.11 -23.35 -34.78
N MET A 10 -15.92 -22.32 -35.06
CA MET A 10 -15.68 -20.97 -34.55
C MET A 10 -16.01 -20.96 -33.06
N VAL A 11 -15.01 -20.77 -32.23
CA VAL A 11 -15.19 -20.41 -30.83
C VAL A 11 -15.49 -18.92 -30.79
N ALA A 12 -16.74 -18.55 -30.56
CA ALA A 12 -17.12 -17.17 -30.27
C ALA A 12 -16.59 -16.81 -28.89
N VAL A 13 -15.57 -16.00 -28.83
CA VAL A 13 -15.15 -15.37 -27.57
C VAL A 13 -16.16 -14.26 -27.29
N ALA A 14 -17.09 -14.48 -26.38
CA ALA A 14 -17.98 -13.44 -25.88
C ALA A 14 -17.10 -12.43 -25.10
N SER A 15 -16.87 -11.26 -25.68
CA SER A 15 -16.34 -10.12 -24.94
C SER A 15 -17.43 -9.66 -24.00
N ALA A 16 -17.28 -9.91 -22.71
CA ALA A 16 -18.13 -9.30 -21.70
C ALA A 16 -17.93 -7.78 -21.76
N ALA A 17 -19.01 -7.02 -21.83
CA ALA A 17 -18.92 -5.56 -21.74
C ALA A 17 -18.38 -5.20 -20.35
N GLU A 18 -17.26 -4.51 -20.33
CA GLU A 18 -16.69 -4.01 -19.08
C GLU A 18 -17.40 -2.71 -18.68
N ASN A 19 -17.85 -2.64 -17.44
CA ASN A 19 -18.41 -1.42 -16.86
C ASN A 19 -17.40 -0.80 -15.93
N LEU A 20 -17.11 0.49 -16.11
CA LEU A 20 -16.30 1.25 -15.18
C LEU A 20 -17.06 1.42 -13.87
N ILE A 21 -16.53 0.87 -12.78
CA ILE A 21 -17.17 0.88 -11.46
C ILE A 21 -16.44 1.79 -10.46
N PHE A 22 -15.20 2.16 -10.74
CA PHE A 22 -14.40 3.09 -9.96
C PHE A 22 -13.39 3.78 -10.86
N ASN A 23 -13.21 5.09 -10.68
CA ASN A 23 -12.15 5.86 -11.31
C ASN A 23 -11.75 7.02 -10.42
N ASP A 24 -10.46 7.33 -10.38
CA ASP A 24 -9.95 8.56 -9.81
C ASP A 24 -8.81 9.10 -10.70
N ASP A 25 -9.03 10.25 -11.30
CA ASP A 25 -8.07 10.96 -12.13
C ASP A 25 -7.20 11.93 -11.32
N PHE A 26 -7.36 11.92 -10.00
CA PHE A 26 -6.63 12.78 -9.06
C PHE A 26 -6.67 14.28 -9.43
N ASN A 27 -7.77 14.74 -9.99
CA ASN A 27 -8.00 16.17 -10.19
C ASN A 27 -8.15 16.92 -8.86
N THR A 28 -8.60 16.19 -7.84
CA THR A 28 -8.67 16.65 -6.45
C THR A 28 -8.27 15.50 -5.52
N PHE A 29 -7.76 15.81 -4.33
CA PHE A 29 -7.51 14.78 -3.33
C PHE A 29 -8.80 14.51 -2.55
N ASN A 30 -9.57 13.55 -3.00
CA ASN A 30 -10.85 13.19 -2.38
C ASN A 30 -10.65 12.32 -1.13
N LEU A 31 -10.61 12.94 0.04
CA LEU A 31 -10.45 12.25 1.32
C LEU A 31 -11.70 11.47 1.77
N LYS A 32 -12.82 11.56 1.04
CA LYS A 32 -13.95 10.66 1.25
C LYS A 32 -13.77 9.33 0.52
N THR A 33 -13.00 9.35 -0.56
CA THR A 33 -12.61 8.14 -1.29
C THR A 33 -11.39 7.48 -0.65
N TRP A 34 -10.37 8.28 -0.36
CA TRP A 34 -9.06 7.81 0.13
C TRP A 34 -8.87 8.11 1.62
N GLU A 35 -8.95 7.07 2.43
CA GLU A 35 -8.59 7.14 3.84
C GLU A 35 -7.08 6.95 4.00
N HIS A 36 -6.46 7.76 4.84
CA HIS A 36 -5.07 7.51 5.26
C HIS A 36 -5.03 6.47 6.37
N GLU A 37 -4.13 5.54 6.27
CA GLU A 37 -3.71 4.79 7.45
C GLU A 37 -2.78 5.65 8.30
N LEU A 38 -2.96 5.57 9.62
CA LEU A 38 -2.23 6.32 10.62
C LEU A 38 -1.64 5.33 11.60
N THR A 39 -0.38 4.96 11.43
CA THR A 39 0.24 3.90 12.21
C THR A 39 1.76 3.90 12.10
N LEU A 40 2.40 3.41 13.15
CA LEU A 40 3.83 3.10 13.25
C LEU A 40 4.09 1.58 13.11
N ALA A 41 3.06 0.78 12.75
CA ALA A 41 3.10 -0.68 12.84
C ALA A 41 4.18 -1.34 11.97
N GLY A 42 4.59 -0.69 10.87
CA GLY A 42 5.58 -1.25 9.95
C GLY A 42 5.12 -2.58 9.33
N GLY A 43 3.83 -2.73 9.04
CA GLY A 43 3.25 -3.93 8.43
C GLY A 43 3.46 -5.24 9.19
N GLY A 44 3.97 -5.20 10.43
CA GLY A 44 4.43 -6.38 11.15
C GLY A 44 5.86 -6.83 10.81
N ASN A 45 6.49 -6.23 9.81
CA ASN A 45 7.84 -6.55 9.33
C ASN A 45 8.91 -5.61 9.90
N TRP A 46 8.53 -4.73 10.83
CA TRP A 46 9.41 -3.70 11.38
C TRP A 46 9.94 -2.73 10.32
N GLU A 47 9.11 -2.43 9.33
CA GLU A 47 9.39 -1.41 8.32
C GLU A 47 9.64 -0.06 8.98
N PHE A 48 10.39 0.82 8.31
CA PHE A 48 10.90 2.04 8.92
C PHE A 48 9.90 3.21 8.89
N GLU A 49 8.80 3.09 8.15
CA GLU A 49 7.89 4.20 7.97
C GLU A 49 6.87 4.35 9.12
N TRP A 50 6.53 5.59 9.32
CA TRP A 50 5.35 6.06 10.01
C TRP A 50 4.37 6.61 8.98
N TYR A 51 3.24 5.96 8.81
CA TYR A 51 2.19 6.42 7.91
C TYR A 51 1.39 7.56 8.54
N VAL A 52 1.28 8.67 7.79
CA VAL A 52 0.70 9.93 8.24
C VAL A 52 -0.28 10.52 7.23
N ASN A 53 -1.19 11.36 7.71
CA ASN A 53 -2.03 12.21 6.88
C ASN A 53 -1.45 13.62 6.77
N ASN A 54 -0.31 13.76 6.11
CA ASN A 54 0.37 15.03 5.94
C ASN A 54 0.56 15.38 4.46
N ARG A 55 0.33 16.64 4.10
CA ARG A 55 0.45 17.09 2.69
C ARG A 55 1.90 17.13 2.19
N SER A 56 2.90 17.00 3.07
CA SER A 56 4.28 16.76 2.66
C SER A 56 4.50 15.31 2.19
N ASN A 57 3.64 14.37 2.62
CA ASN A 57 3.78 12.94 2.33
C ASN A 57 2.75 12.43 1.33
N SER A 58 1.57 13.07 1.23
CA SER A 58 0.57 12.74 0.22
C SER A 58 -0.17 13.97 -0.25
N TYR A 59 -0.18 14.21 -1.55
CA TYR A 59 -0.85 15.36 -2.16
C TYR A 59 -1.18 15.08 -3.62
N VAL A 60 -2.12 15.85 -4.14
CA VAL A 60 -2.47 15.84 -5.56
C VAL A 60 -1.96 17.12 -6.19
N LYS A 61 -1.35 17.00 -7.36
CA LYS A 61 -0.91 18.11 -8.19
C LYS A 61 -1.00 17.71 -9.67
N ASP A 62 -1.60 18.58 -10.48
CA ASP A 62 -1.70 18.44 -11.93
C ASP A 62 -2.26 17.08 -12.38
N GLY A 63 -3.31 16.59 -11.70
CA GLY A 63 -3.94 15.29 -11.99
C GLY A 63 -3.10 14.07 -11.57
N VAL A 64 -2.17 14.24 -10.65
CA VAL A 64 -1.31 13.16 -10.16
C VAL A 64 -1.35 13.11 -8.64
N LEU A 65 -1.59 11.93 -8.09
CA LEU A 65 -1.35 11.66 -6.67
C LEU A 65 0.15 11.40 -6.44
N TYR A 66 0.71 12.14 -5.51
CA TYR A 66 2.08 11.95 -5.03
C TYR A 66 2.06 11.31 -3.63
N ILE A 67 2.84 10.26 -3.46
CA ILE A 67 3.22 9.70 -2.17
C ILE A 67 4.72 9.91 -2.03
N LYS A 68 5.14 10.73 -1.05
CA LYS A 68 6.51 11.18 -0.90
C LYS A 68 7.04 10.88 0.51
N PRO A 69 8.02 9.99 0.66
CA PRO A 69 8.70 9.81 1.93
C PRO A 69 9.47 11.07 2.35
N THR A 70 9.51 11.32 3.67
CA THR A 70 10.30 12.39 4.31
C THR A 70 10.95 11.85 5.57
N MET A 71 11.99 12.54 6.06
CA MET A 71 12.63 12.16 7.31
C MET A 71 11.73 12.52 8.50
N THR A 72 11.61 11.61 9.45
CA THR A 72 10.87 11.87 10.69
C THR A 72 11.56 12.91 11.56
N GLU A 73 12.90 12.94 11.54
CA GLU A 73 13.70 13.90 12.31
C GLU A 73 13.44 15.36 11.91
N ASP A 74 13.11 15.62 10.64
CA ASP A 74 12.71 16.97 10.17
C ASP A 74 11.42 17.47 10.85
N TYR A 75 10.64 16.56 11.40
CA TYR A 75 9.35 16.86 12.02
C TYR A 75 9.42 16.89 13.56
N ILE A 76 10.08 15.90 14.18
CA ILE A 76 10.13 15.77 15.65
C ILE A 76 11.53 16.03 16.25
N GLY A 77 12.54 16.21 15.41
CA GLY A 77 13.93 16.37 15.80
C GLY A 77 14.64 15.04 16.11
N THR A 78 15.95 15.04 15.99
CA THR A 78 16.82 13.87 16.18
C THR A 78 16.74 13.28 17.60
N GLN A 79 16.58 14.12 18.62
CA GLN A 79 16.45 13.66 20.01
C GLN A 79 15.19 12.81 20.19
N ALA A 80 14.04 13.28 19.71
CA ALA A 80 12.79 12.53 19.80
C ALA A 80 12.82 11.24 19.01
N LEU A 81 13.54 11.23 17.88
CA LEU A 81 13.75 10.03 17.09
C LEU A 81 14.53 8.95 17.87
N ASN A 82 15.61 9.33 18.55
CA ASN A 82 16.56 8.40 19.15
C ASN A 82 16.27 8.05 20.62
N SER A 83 15.54 8.89 21.34
CA SER A 83 15.28 8.69 22.77
C SER A 83 13.88 9.12 23.22
N GLY A 84 13.04 9.61 22.33
CA GLY A 84 11.69 10.05 22.62
C GLY A 84 10.64 8.97 22.43
N SER A 85 9.39 9.39 22.56
CA SER A 85 8.20 8.57 22.27
C SER A 85 7.33 9.26 21.24
N ILE A 86 6.75 8.48 20.34
CA ILE A 86 5.70 8.90 19.41
C ILE A 86 4.41 8.24 19.87
N ASN A 87 3.40 9.04 20.21
CA ASN A 87 2.08 8.58 20.58
C ASN A 87 1.06 9.24 19.66
N ILE A 88 0.33 8.46 18.90
CA ILE A 88 -0.67 8.93 17.92
C ILE A 88 -2.12 8.62 18.33
N TRP A 89 -2.35 8.12 19.54
CA TRP A 89 -3.69 7.87 20.07
C TRP A 89 -4.54 9.13 20.21
N GLY A 90 -3.90 10.24 20.50
CA GLY A 90 -4.59 11.51 20.75
C GLY A 90 -3.78 12.70 20.28
N MET A 91 -3.14 12.62 19.11
CA MET A 91 -2.38 13.72 18.53
C MET A 91 -3.25 14.96 18.25
N SER A 92 -2.62 16.12 18.25
CA SER A 92 -3.24 17.36 17.83
C SER A 92 -2.61 17.85 16.51
N PRO A 93 -3.40 18.03 15.43
CA PRO A 93 -4.84 17.74 15.34
C PRO A 93 -5.12 16.27 15.60
N ALA A 94 -6.30 15.96 16.14
CA ALA A 94 -6.69 14.61 16.53
C ALA A 94 -6.67 13.67 15.32
N GLU A 95 -5.61 12.93 15.15
CA GLU A 95 -5.50 11.84 14.20
C GLU A 95 -5.83 10.54 14.95
N LEU A 96 -6.77 9.78 14.39
CA LEU A 96 -7.13 8.50 14.97
C LEU A 96 -6.17 7.44 14.43
N CYS A 97 -5.40 6.79 15.31
CA CYS A 97 -4.62 5.63 14.95
C CYS A 97 -5.51 4.56 14.31
N THR A 98 -5.10 4.05 13.16
CA THR A 98 -5.86 3.06 12.39
C THR A 98 -5.33 1.63 12.53
N GLY A 99 -4.12 1.46 13.08
CA GLY A 99 -3.47 0.17 13.20
C GLY A 99 -2.68 0.04 14.50
N PRO A 100 -3.31 -0.39 15.62
CA PRO A 100 -2.65 -0.50 16.93
C PRO A 100 -1.69 -1.69 17.06
N GLN A 101 -1.76 -2.66 16.14
CA GLN A 101 -0.90 -3.84 16.17
C GLN A 101 0.58 -3.44 16.08
N PHE A 102 1.46 -4.25 16.62
CA PHE A 102 2.92 -4.07 16.56
C PHE A 102 3.39 -2.68 17.06
N TYR A 103 2.76 -2.18 18.12
CA TYR A 103 3.03 -0.84 18.68
C TYR A 103 2.72 0.31 17.70
N GLY A 104 1.74 0.10 16.83
CA GLY A 104 1.43 1.02 15.74
C GLY A 104 0.83 2.36 16.17
N CYS A 105 0.32 2.48 17.40
CA CYS A 105 -0.26 3.72 17.92
C CYS A 105 0.64 4.44 18.92
N GLU A 106 1.64 3.75 19.45
CA GLU A 106 2.60 4.31 20.38
C GLU A 106 3.91 3.54 20.31
N ARG A 107 5.01 4.24 20.17
CA ARG A 107 6.35 3.66 20.12
C ARG A 107 7.34 4.55 20.86
N SER A 108 8.27 3.93 21.58
CA SER A 108 9.32 4.63 22.29
C SER A 108 10.68 4.08 21.94
N ALA A 109 11.61 4.98 21.63
CA ALA A 109 13.04 4.67 21.51
C ALA A 109 13.75 4.71 22.86
N ALA A 110 13.15 5.31 23.90
CA ALA A 110 13.78 5.49 25.21
C ALA A 110 14.15 4.15 25.87
N GLY A 111 15.42 3.96 26.17
CA GLY A 111 15.94 2.79 26.87
C GLY A 111 15.91 1.47 26.11
N SER A 112 15.45 1.46 24.86
CA SER A 112 15.29 0.22 24.07
C SER A 112 16.50 -0.10 23.18
N GLY A 113 17.37 0.87 22.93
CA GLY A 113 18.42 0.75 21.91
C GLY A 113 17.91 0.81 20.47
N ASN A 114 16.60 0.99 20.29
CA ASN A 114 15.96 1.15 18.99
C ASN A 114 15.75 2.63 18.67
N VAL A 115 15.45 2.93 17.43
CA VAL A 115 14.99 4.25 16.98
C VAL A 115 13.49 4.20 16.72
N ASN A 116 12.81 5.32 16.88
CA ASN A 116 11.45 5.49 16.37
C ASN A 116 11.48 5.45 14.84
N ASN A 117 10.34 5.22 14.19
CA ASN A 117 10.25 5.10 12.74
C ASN A 117 10.89 6.33 12.06
N PRO A 118 12.04 6.18 11.39
CA PRO A 118 12.83 7.32 10.90
C PRO A 118 12.28 7.97 9.64
N ILE A 119 11.32 7.31 8.97
CA ILE A 119 10.72 7.79 7.73
C ILE A 119 9.23 8.02 7.93
N ARG A 120 8.72 9.13 7.43
CA ARG A 120 7.28 9.38 7.29
C ARG A 120 6.86 9.13 5.85
N SER A 121 5.74 8.45 5.66
CA SER A 121 5.17 8.15 4.34
C SER A 121 3.64 8.20 4.39
N ALA A 122 2.97 7.77 3.34
CA ALA A 122 1.52 7.65 3.33
C ALA A 122 1.10 6.30 2.76
N ARG A 123 0.05 5.73 3.35
CA ARG A 123 -0.69 4.59 2.84
C ARG A 123 -2.16 4.96 2.75
N LEU A 124 -2.72 4.84 1.55
CA LEU A 124 -4.08 5.24 1.23
C LEU A 124 -4.93 4.00 0.93
N ARG A 125 -6.16 4.00 1.40
CA ARG A 125 -7.06 2.87 1.18
C ARG A 125 -8.49 3.33 0.93
N THR A 126 -9.28 2.47 0.27
CA THR A 126 -10.68 2.72 -0.06
C THR A 126 -11.64 1.98 0.86
N VAL A 127 -11.20 1.51 2.02
CA VAL A 127 -11.94 0.60 2.91
C VAL A 127 -13.36 1.08 3.29
N LYS A 128 -13.60 2.39 3.30
CA LYS A 128 -14.91 2.99 3.63
C LYS A 128 -15.69 3.46 2.42
N SER A 129 -15.12 3.45 1.24
CA SER A 129 -15.68 4.09 0.06
C SER A 129 -15.95 3.13 -1.09
N PHE A 130 -15.06 2.21 -1.34
CA PHE A 130 -15.16 1.30 -2.48
C PHE A 130 -14.51 -0.06 -2.18
N SER A 131 -15.18 -1.11 -2.61
CA SER A 131 -14.64 -2.46 -2.67
C SER A 131 -15.22 -3.21 -3.87
N THR A 132 -14.50 -4.21 -4.36
CA THR A 132 -14.99 -5.07 -5.43
C THR A 132 -14.60 -6.51 -5.17
N LYS A 133 -15.42 -7.45 -5.63
CA LYS A 133 -15.13 -8.88 -5.56
C LYS A 133 -14.48 -9.38 -6.85
N PHE A 134 -14.87 -8.83 -7.98
CA PHE A 134 -14.37 -9.20 -9.30
C PHE A 134 -14.16 -7.94 -10.13
N GLY A 135 -13.20 -7.98 -11.04
CA GLY A 135 -12.97 -6.87 -11.95
C GLY A 135 -11.54 -6.87 -12.49
N ARG A 136 -11.28 -5.88 -13.29
CA ARG A 136 -9.95 -5.52 -13.78
C ARG A 136 -9.54 -4.22 -13.09
N VAL A 137 -8.34 -4.18 -12.54
CA VAL A 137 -7.75 -2.99 -11.94
C VAL A 137 -6.64 -2.48 -12.87
N GLU A 138 -6.72 -1.22 -13.25
CA GLU A 138 -5.71 -0.55 -14.04
C GLU A 138 -5.19 0.65 -13.27
N VAL A 139 -3.87 0.76 -13.13
CA VAL A 139 -3.21 1.88 -12.46
C VAL A 139 -2.08 2.39 -13.34
N LYS A 140 -2.09 3.68 -13.65
CA LYS A 140 -0.96 4.35 -14.28
C LYS A 140 -0.11 4.97 -13.19
N ALA A 141 1.08 4.43 -12.97
CA ALA A 141 1.97 4.88 -11.91
C ALA A 141 3.40 5.09 -12.40
N GLN A 142 4.11 6.01 -11.75
CA GLN A 142 5.55 6.15 -11.83
C GLN A 142 6.13 5.66 -10.52
N LEU A 143 6.94 4.59 -10.58
CA LEU A 143 7.55 4.01 -9.39
C LEU A 143 8.74 4.85 -8.92
N PRO A 144 9.00 4.91 -7.61
CA PRO A 144 10.12 5.64 -7.05
C PRO A 144 11.45 4.93 -7.34
N LYS A 145 12.53 5.72 -7.32
CA LYS A 145 13.91 5.24 -7.42
C LYS A 145 14.70 5.67 -6.20
N GLY A 146 15.44 4.76 -5.62
CA GLY A 146 16.25 4.96 -4.44
C GLY A 146 16.23 3.71 -3.56
N ASP A 147 17.34 3.42 -2.89
CA ASP A 147 17.44 2.27 -1.99
C ASP A 147 16.43 2.40 -0.84
N TRP A 148 15.99 1.26 -0.31
CA TRP A 148 15.02 1.15 0.80
C TRP A 148 13.57 1.53 0.47
N LEU A 149 13.27 1.93 -0.79
CA LEU A 149 11.89 2.20 -1.21
C LEU A 149 11.21 0.91 -1.67
N TRP A 150 9.98 0.72 -1.18
CA TRP A 150 9.12 -0.42 -1.52
C TRP A 150 7.71 0.09 -1.81
N PRO A 151 7.44 0.54 -3.03
CA PRO A 151 6.09 0.93 -3.44
C PRO A 151 5.22 -0.31 -3.62
N ALA A 152 3.94 -0.19 -3.24
CA ALA A 152 2.96 -1.25 -3.42
C ALA A 152 1.61 -0.71 -3.92
N ILE A 153 0.96 -1.48 -4.78
CA ILE A 153 -0.43 -1.35 -5.21
C ILE A 153 -1.06 -2.70 -4.96
N TRP A 154 -2.00 -2.77 -4.03
CA TRP A 154 -2.45 -4.03 -3.49
C TRP A 154 -3.88 -3.96 -2.95
N MET A 155 -4.46 -5.09 -2.64
CA MET A 155 -5.83 -5.23 -2.17
C MET A 155 -5.89 -6.10 -0.92
N LEU A 156 -6.65 -5.63 0.06
CA LEU A 156 -7.02 -6.41 1.24
C LEU A 156 -8.53 -6.62 1.28
N PRO A 157 -9.02 -7.65 1.95
CA PRO A 157 -10.45 -7.83 2.18
C PRO A 157 -10.97 -6.71 3.09
N VAL A 158 -12.23 -6.29 2.86
CA VAL A 158 -12.89 -5.30 3.72
C VAL A 158 -13.14 -5.86 5.13
N SER A 159 -13.35 -7.16 5.23
CA SER A 159 -13.53 -7.87 6.49
C SER A 159 -12.71 -9.16 6.50
N ASN A 160 -12.26 -9.55 7.68
CA ASN A 160 -11.53 -10.80 7.89
C ASN A 160 -12.50 -12.00 8.02
N GLU A 161 -13.29 -12.27 6.97
CA GLU A 161 -14.37 -13.25 6.96
C GLU A 161 -13.90 -14.67 7.30
N PHE A 162 -12.69 -15.02 6.86
CA PHE A 162 -12.09 -16.34 7.08
C PHE A 162 -11.02 -16.35 8.17
N GLY A 163 -10.83 -15.23 8.86
CA GLY A 163 -9.83 -15.05 9.90
C GLY A 163 -8.81 -13.96 9.58
N PRO A 164 -7.88 -13.70 10.51
CA PRO A 164 -6.82 -12.73 10.31
C PRO A 164 -5.91 -13.13 9.15
N TRP A 165 -5.13 -12.17 8.69
CA TRP A 165 -4.14 -12.41 7.64
C TRP A 165 -3.25 -13.64 7.95
N PRO A 166 -2.96 -14.51 6.98
CA PRO A 166 -3.34 -14.44 5.58
C PRO A 166 -4.66 -15.17 5.23
N ALA A 167 -5.45 -15.61 6.23
CA ALA A 167 -6.63 -16.47 6.01
C ALA A 167 -7.72 -15.81 5.16
N SER A 168 -7.87 -14.50 5.22
CA SER A 168 -8.81 -13.77 4.37
C SER A 168 -8.20 -13.24 3.08
N GLY A 169 -6.93 -13.53 2.83
CA GLY A 169 -6.22 -13.24 1.59
C GLY A 169 -5.65 -11.83 1.48
N GLU A 170 -4.74 -11.68 0.51
CA GLU A 170 -4.18 -10.42 0.03
C GLU A 170 -3.81 -10.59 -1.45
N ILE A 171 -4.00 -9.55 -2.23
CA ILE A 171 -3.65 -9.51 -3.65
C ILE A 171 -2.72 -8.33 -3.89
N ASP A 172 -1.45 -8.62 -4.16
CA ASP A 172 -0.48 -7.60 -4.53
C ASP A 172 -0.49 -7.49 -6.06
N ILE A 173 -1.05 -6.40 -6.55
CA ILE A 173 -1.08 -6.10 -7.97
C ILE A 173 0.33 -5.74 -8.44
N MET A 174 1.04 -4.95 -7.65
CA MET A 174 2.39 -4.52 -7.90
C MET A 174 3.12 -4.26 -6.59
N GLU A 175 4.27 -4.87 -6.43
CA GLU A 175 5.30 -4.52 -5.46
C GLU A 175 6.65 -4.40 -6.15
N SER A 176 7.43 -3.40 -5.80
CA SER A 176 8.74 -3.17 -6.40
C SER A 176 9.74 -2.67 -5.37
N ARG A 177 11.00 -2.63 -5.74
CA ARG A 177 12.08 -2.03 -4.96
C ARG A 177 12.65 -0.84 -5.71
N GLY A 178 12.94 0.24 -4.98
CA GLY A 178 13.54 1.43 -5.56
C GLY A 178 15.02 1.28 -5.95
N ASN A 179 15.66 0.16 -5.58
CA ASN A 179 17.05 -0.13 -5.86
C ASN A 179 17.40 -0.05 -7.35
N ALA A 180 18.67 0.14 -7.67
CA ALA A 180 19.13 0.20 -9.06
C ALA A 180 18.87 -1.12 -9.81
N PRO A 181 18.75 -1.08 -11.15
CA PRO A 181 18.73 -2.28 -11.99
C PRO A 181 19.92 -3.17 -11.71
N GLY A 182 19.69 -4.48 -11.68
CA GLY A 182 20.74 -5.45 -11.34
C GLY A 182 20.88 -5.75 -9.85
N TYR A 183 20.07 -5.12 -8.98
CA TYR A 183 19.95 -5.56 -7.59
C TYR A 183 19.47 -7.02 -7.55
N VAL A 184 20.14 -7.87 -6.74
CA VAL A 184 19.93 -9.33 -6.78
C VAL A 184 18.48 -9.78 -6.54
N ALA A 185 17.73 -9.00 -5.77
CA ALA A 185 16.30 -9.27 -5.48
C ALA A 185 15.33 -8.51 -6.41
N GLY A 186 15.84 -7.92 -7.50
CA GLY A 186 15.09 -7.05 -8.42
C GLY A 186 15.13 -5.58 -7.99
N GLY A 187 15.38 -4.67 -8.94
CA GLY A 187 15.39 -3.23 -8.74
C GLY A 187 14.12 -2.54 -9.25
N HIS A 188 14.21 -1.22 -9.45
CA HIS A 188 13.08 -0.39 -9.90
C HIS A 188 12.64 -0.64 -11.36
N ASP A 189 13.33 -1.50 -12.07
CA ASP A 189 13.01 -2.01 -13.41
C ASP A 189 12.20 -3.31 -13.39
N THR A 190 11.90 -3.83 -12.21
CA THR A 190 11.13 -5.05 -11.99
C THR A 190 10.03 -4.83 -10.95
N PHE A 191 8.98 -5.62 -11.04
CA PHE A 191 7.96 -5.73 -9.98
C PHE A 191 7.47 -7.17 -9.86
N GLY A 192 6.95 -7.51 -8.69
CA GLY A 192 6.25 -8.75 -8.42
C GLY A 192 4.74 -8.53 -8.33
N SER A 193 3.98 -9.58 -8.62
CA SER A 193 2.57 -9.70 -8.27
C SER A 193 2.42 -10.97 -7.42
N THR A 194 1.73 -10.87 -6.28
CA THR A 194 1.66 -11.95 -5.30
C THR A 194 0.22 -12.17 -4.85
N LEU A 195 -0.08 -13.41 -4.51
CA LEU A 195 -1.30 -13.77 -3.79
C LEU A 195 -0.89 -14.38 -2.45
N HIS A 196 -1.33 -13.77 -1.35
CA HIS A 196 -1.17 -14.34 -0.01
C HIS A 196 -2.46 -15.01 0.42
N TRP A 197 -2.36 -16.25 0.86
CA TRP A 197 -3.50 -17.02 1.31
C TRP A 197 -3.02 -18.21 2.16
N GLY A 198 -3.88 -18.72 3.02
CA GLY A 198 -3.55 -19.83 3.90
C GLY A 198 -4.19 -19.67 5.26
N THR A 199 -4.10 -20.69 6.11
CA THR A 199 -4.71 -20.69 7.45
C THR A 199 -3.88 -19.90 8.48
N ASN A 200 -2.59 -19.79 8.27
CA ASN A 200 -1.61 -19.14 9.16
C ASN A 200 -0.36 -18.74 8.38
N TYR A 201 0.65 -18.27 9.08
CA TYR A 201 1.95 -17.85 8.51
C TYR A 201 2.88 -19.03 8.12
N ASP A 202 2.59 -20.24 8.54
CA ASP A 202 3.44 -21.43 8.38
C ASP A 202 3.16 -22.18 7.08
#